data_e7732f3340f85aef2744432ffa8da1ad
#
_entry.id   e7732f3340f85aef2744432ffa8da1ad
#
_cell.length_a   1.000
_cell.length_b   1.000
_cell.length_c   1.000
_cell.angle_alpha   90.00
_cell.angle_beta   90.00
_cell.angle_gamma   90.00
#
_symmetry.space_group_name_H-M   'P 1'
#
loop_
_entity.id
_entity.type
_entity.pdbx_description
1 polymer ?
#
loop_
_entity_poly.entity_id
_entity_poly.type
_entity_poly.pdbx_seq_one_letter_code
_entity_poly.pdbx_strand_id
1 'polypeptide(L)'
;EMVEPDYTVEDAEKVMQQFVPCPYETWQNLFDGPTGKIEMRFTDVGHLLGSASISLRVTEPGKQPEIIVFSGDIGNTHQPLIKDPANPGHADYLIMESTYGDRSHGPKPDYLGELTDVLQSTFDKGGNVVIPSFAVGRTQELLYFLRQIKAEGRVTGHGNFPVYVDSPLASKSTTIFRENFSECYDEEALALVQAGRNPLQFPGLHISETKEESMAINGDPVPKVIISAAGMCDAGRIRHHLKYNL
;
A
#
# COMPACT_ATOMS: atom_id res chain seq x y z
N GLU A 1 16.46 15.10 -28.24
CA GLU A 1 15.74 14.03 -28.96
C GLU A 1 14.72 13.44 -28.00
N MET A 2 13.43 13.41 -28.38
CA MET A 2 12.43 12.66 -27.63
C MET A 2 12.71 11.18 -27.88
N VAL A 3 13.03 10.45 -26.82
CA VAL A 3 13.14 9.00 -26.89
C VAL A 3 11.74 8.43 -27.01
N GLU A 4 11.48 7.66 -28.05
CA GLU A 4 10.21 6.97 -28.22
C GLU A 4 10.07 5.91 -27.12
N PRO A 5 8.93 5.81 -26.42
CA PRO A 5 8.76 4.81 -25.37
C PRO A 5 8.70 3.40 -25.96
N ASP A 6 9.23 2.41 -25.24
CA ASP A 6 9.22 1.01 -25.67
C ASP A 6 7.80 0.43 -25.80
N TYR A 7 6.82 1.03 -25.12
CA TYR A 7 5.39 0.68 -25.19
C TYR A 7 4.51 1.91 -24.94
N THR A 8 3.29 1.86 -25.44
CA THR A 8 2.30 2.94 -25.33
C THR A 8 1.23 2.61 -24.29
N VAL A 9 0.36 3.58 -23.99
CA VAL A 9 -0.83 3.37 -23.14
C VAL A 9 -1.76 2.34 -23.77
N GLU A 10 -1.89 2.34 -25.10
CA GLU A 10 -2.71 1.36 -25.83
C GLU A 10 -2.18 -0.08 -25.68
N ASP A 11 -0.87 -0.26 -25.65
CA ASP A 11 -0.25 -1.57 -25.41
C ASP A 11 -0.53 -2.05 -23.97
N ALA A 12 -0.45 -1.16 -22.99
CA ALA A 12 -0.81 -1.46 -21.62
C ALA A 12 -2.30 -1.85 -21.48
N GLU A 13 -3.21 -1.15 -22.14
CA GLU A 13 -4.63 -1.48 -22.15
C GLU A 13 -4.90 -2.86 -22.78
N LYS A 14 -4.18 -3.22 -23.84
CA LYS A 14 -4.27 -4.56 -24.46
C LYS A 14 -3.79 -5.66 -23.50
N VAL A 15 -2.69 -5.42 -22.78
CA VAL A 15 -2.17 -6.38 -21.79
C VAL A 15 -3.17 -6.61 -20.66
N MET A 16 -3.88 -5.57 -20.20
CA MET A 16 -4.90 -5.71 -19.15
C MET A 16 -6.01 -6.71 -19.51
N GLN A 17 -6.31 -6.89 -20.79
CA GLN A 17 -7.30 -7.87 -21.25
C GLN A 17 -6.84 -9.33 -21.12
N GLN A 18 -5.54 -9.56 -20.90
CA GLN A 18 -4.94 -10.89 -20.75
C GLN A 18 -4.81 -11.31 -19.27
N PHE A 19 -5.16 -10.44 -18.32
CA PHE A 19 -5.10 -10.77 -16.90
C PHE A 19 -6.16 -11.81 -16.53
N VAL A 20 -5.72 -12.86 -15.84
CA VAL A 20 -6.59 -13.89 -15.28
C VAL A 20 -6.50 -13.79 -13.77
N PRO A 21 -7.61 -13.49 -13.05
CA PRO A 21 -7.59 -13.43 -11.61
C PRO A 21 -7.39 -14.83 -11.01
N CYS A 22 -6.48 -14.93 -10.05
CA CYS A 22 -6.18 -16.15 -9.33
C CYS A 22 -6.34 -15.89 -7.82
N PRO A 23 -7.23 -16.60 -7.12
CA PRO A 23 -7.40 -16.44 -5.68
C PRO A 23 -6.19 -16.97 -4.92
N TYR A 24 -5.95 -16.43 -3.74
CA TYR A 24 -4.94 -16.95 -2.82
C TYR A 24 -5.25 -18.41 -2.41
N GLU A 25 -4.21 -19.12 -2.00
CA GLU A 25 -4.22 -20.48 -1.46
C GLU A 25 -4.89 -21.54 -2.38
N THR A 26 -5.00 -21.23 -3.67
CA THR A 26 -5.62 -22.13 -4.67
C THR A 26 -4.61 -22.52 -5.73
N TRP A 27 -4.38 -23.83 -5.88
CA TRP A 27 -3.52 -24.33 -6.95
C TRP A 27 -4.18 -24.17 -8.32
N GLN A 28 -3.51 -23.45 -9.21
CA GLN A 28 -3.92 -23.23 -10.60
C GLN A 28 -3.05 -24.09 -11.51
N ASN A 29 -3.66 -24.77 -12.45
CA ASN A 29 -2.94 -25.54 -13.46
C ASN A 29 -2.40 -24.57 -14.55
N LEU A 30 -1.08 -24.51 -14.69
CA LEU A 30 -0.41 -23.73 -15.73
C LEU A 30 -0.06 -24.57 -16.96
N PHE A 31 0.31 -25.82 -16.73
CA PHE A 31 0.66 -26.77 -17.79
C PHE A 31 0.32 -28.19 -17.33
N ASP A 32 -0.26 -28.97 -18.25
CA ASP A 32 -0.50 -30.40 -18.05
C ASP A 32 -0.31 -31.10 -19.40
N GLY A 33 0.69 -31.96 -19.51
CA GLY A 33 1.07 -32.58 -20.75
C GLY A 33 1.97 -33.80 -20.62
N PRO A 34 2.39 -34.40 -21.73
CA PRO A 34 3.21 -35.64 -21.72
C PRO A 34 4.54 -35.52 -20.99
N THR A 35 5.07 -34.30 -20.86
CA THR A 35 6.37 -34.03 -20.22
C THR A 35 6.24 -33.76 -18.73
N GLY A 36 5.02 -33.60 -18.20
CA GLY A 36 4.77 -33.32 -16.78
C GLY A 36 3.64 -32.34 -16.54
N LYS A 37 3.55 -31.87 -15.30
CA LYS A 37 2.54 -30.93 -14.84
C LYS A 37 3.21 -29.78 -14.07
N ILE A 38 2.73 -28.55 -14.28
CA ILE A 38 3.13 -27.34 -13.52
C ILE A 38 1.87 -26.70 -12.96
N GLU A 39 1.83 -26.54 -11.65
CA GLU A 39 0.77 -25.84 -10.94
C GLU A 39 1.36 -24.66 -10.17
N MET A 40 0.57 -23.60 -10.00
CA MET A 40 0.95 -22.37 -9.31
C MET A 40 -0.04 -22.08 -8.18
N ARG A 41 0.45 -21.54 -7.07
CA ARG A 41 -0.36 -21.01 -5.98
C ARG A 41 0.21 -19.69 -5.49
N PHE A 42 -0.66 -18.74 -5.23
CA PHE A 42 -0.33 -17.49 -4.54
C PHE A 42 -0.61 -17.62 -3.04
N THR A 43 0.31 -17.11 -2.22
CA THR A 43 0.13 -16.96 -0.77
C THR A 43 0.36 -15.51 -0.39
N ASP A 44 -0.58 -14.90 0.34
CA ASP A 44 -0.48 -13.49 0.76
C ASP A 44 0.74 -13.28 1.67
N VAL A 45 1.61 -12.37 1.31
CA VAL A 45 2.82 -12.04 2.07
C VAL A 45 2.72 -10.72 2.82
N GLY A 46 1.54 -10.10 2.91
CA GLY A 46 1.26 -8.94 3.77
C GLY A 46 2.14 -7.71 3.52
N HIS A 47 2.74 -7.58 2.34
CA HIS A 47 3.57 -6.41 1.99
C HIS A 47 2.73 -5.25 1.49
N LEU A 48 1.89 -5.51 0.49
CA LEU A 48 0.90 -4.59 -0.07
C LEU A 48 -0.39 -5.37 -0.36
N LEU A 49 -1.47 -4.66 -0.60
CA LEU A 49 -2.72 -5.27 -1.07
C LEU A 49 -2.46 -6.02 -2.38
N GLY A 50 -2.72 -7.32 -2.41
CA GLY A 50 -2.50 -8.17 -3.58
C GLY A 50 -1.07 -8.72 -3.72
N SER A 51 -0.14 -8.42 -2.80
CA SER A 51 1.19 -9.01 -2.81
C SER A 51 1.15 -10.50 -2.53
N ALA A 52 2.02 -11.27 -3.18
CA ALA A 52 2.04 -12.72 -3.02
C ALA A 52 3.44 -13.32 -3.16
N SER A 53 3.69 -14.37 -2.39
CA SER A 53 4.68 -15.37 -2.80
C SER A 53 4.06 -16.29 -3.85
N ILE A 54 4.92 -16.82 -4.72
CA ILE A 54 4.52 -17.74 -5.80
C ILE A 54 5.11 -19.11 -5.51
N SER A 55 4.25 -20.10 -5.28
CA SER A 55 4.67 -21.50 -5.20
C SER A 55 4.40 -22.20 -6.53
N LEU A 56 5.42 -22.78 -7.12
CA LEU A 56 5.31 -23.66 -8.29
C LEU A 56 5.49 -25.11 -7.86
N ARG A 57 4.55 -25.96 -8.22
CA ARG A 57 4.65 -27.42 -8.06
C ARG A 57 4.91 -28.04 -9.42
N VAL A 58 6.10 -28.59 -9.59
CA VAL A 58 6.54 -29.23 -10.83
C VAL A 58 6.52 -30.74 -10.62
N THR A 59 5.80 -31.47 -11.47
CA THR A 59 5.69 -32.92 -11.44
C THR A 59 6.15 -33.48 -12.78
N GLU A 60 7.26 -34.18 -12.78
CA GLU A 60 7.74 -34.93 -13.95
C GLU A 60 7.23 -36.38 -13.93
N PRO A 61 7.04 -37.02 -15.09
CA PRO A 61 6.62 -38.41 -15.13
C PRO A 61 7.53 -39.34 -14.33
N GLY A 62 6.93 -40.09 -13.39
CA GLY A 62 7.65 -41.06 -12.55
C GLY A 62 8.52 -40.44 -11.43
N LYS A 63 8.47 -39.14 -11.21
CA LYS A 63 9.13 -38.47 -10.09
C LYS A 63 8.14 -37.94 -9.06
N GLN A 64 8.63 -37.69 -7.85
CA GLN A 64 7.87 -36.93 -6.85
C GLN A 64 7.79 -35.46 -7.25
N PRO A 65 6.70 -34.77 -6.92
CA PRO A 65 6.60 -33.32 -7.16
C PRO A 65 7.68 -32.56 -6.41
N GLU A 66 8.26 -31.54 -7.04
CA GLU A 66 9.16 -30.57 -6.42
C GLU A 66 8.45 -29.21 -6.29
N ILE A 67 8.65 -28.52 -5.17
CA ILE A 67 8.04 -27.23 -4.87
C ILE A 67 9.13 -26.15 -4.89
N ILE A 68 8.95 -25.17 -5.75
CA ILE A 68 9.81 -23.98 -5.86
C ILE A 68 9.00 -22.80 -5.37
N VAL A 69 9.54 -22.04 -4.40
CA VAL A 69 8.88 -20.85 -3.86
C VAL A 69 9.69 -19.60 -4.20
N PHE A 70 9.03 -18.63 -4.76
CA PHE A 70 9.52 -17.26 -4.93
C PHE A 70 8.84 -16.38 -3.89
N SER A 71 9.60 -15.77 -2.98
CA SER A 71 9.03 -15.04 -1.85
C SER A 71 8.24 -13.79 -2.27
N GLY A 72 8.64 -13.12 -3.34
CA GLY A 72 8.28 -11.72 -3.54
C GLY A 72 8.83 -10.85 -2.40
N ASP A 73 8.32 -9.63 -2.29
CA ASP A 73 8.63 -8.74 -1.16
C ASP A 73 7.73 -9.11 0.03
N ILE A 74 8.32 -9.47 1.16
CA ILE A 74 7.61 -9.95 2.35
C ILE A 74 7.32 -8.77 3.28
N GLY A 75 6.06 -8.64 3.73
CA GLY A 75 5.64 -7.62 4.68
C GLY A 75 6.13 -7.90 6.11
N ASN A 76 6.05 -6.89 6.96
CA ASN A 76 6.28 -7.04 8.40
C ASN A 76 5.01 -7.55 9.09
N THR A 77 5.17 -8.20 10.22
CA THR A 77 4.06 -8.59 11.10
C THR A 77 3.48 -7.38 11.84
N HIS A 78 2.19 -7.47 12.15
CA HIS A 78 1.44 -6.45 12.91
C HIS A 78 1.46 -5.06 12.25
N GLN A 79 1.45 -5.01 10.92
CA GLN A 79 1.17 -3.78 10.21
C GLN A 79 -0.33 -3.48 10.27
N PRO A 80 -0.73 -2.21 10.35
CA PRO A 80 -2.15 -1.86 10.37
C PRO A 80 -2.77 -2.11 8.99
N LEU A 81 -4.07 -2.38 8.97
CA LEU A 81 -4.93 -2.45 7.80
C LEU A 81 -4.89 -3.77 7.05
N ILE A 82 -3.71 -4.36 6.81
CA ILE A 82 -3.57 -5.59 6.01
C ILE A 82 -3.12 -6.77 6.88
N LYS A 83 -3.43 -7.98 6.42
CA LYS A 83 -3.04 -9.22 7.10
C LYS A 83 -1.53 -9.37 7.23
N ASP A 84 -1.12 -10.07 8.28
CA ASP A 84 0.26 -10.51 8.44
C ASP A 84 0.68 -11.48 7.32
N PRO A 85 1.98 -11.56 6.99
CA PRO A 85 2.49 -12.51 6.01
C PRO A 85 2.10 -13.95 6.36
N ALA A 86 1.48 -14.65 5.43
CA ALA A 86 1.22 -16.07 5.54
C ALA A 86 2.45 -16.90 5.13
N ASN A 87 2.56 -18.11 5.70
CA ASN A 87 3.63 -19.04 5.36
C ASN A 87 3.24 -19.85 4.12
N PRO A 88 4.01 -19.85 3.02
CA PRO A 88 3.71 -20.63 1.82
C PRO A 88 3.86 -22.15 2.02
N GLY A 89 4.39 -22.61 3.16
CA GLY A 89 4.58 -24.01 3.48
C GLY A 89 5.94 -24.55 3.04
N HIS A 90 5.99 -25.86 2.75
CA HIS A 90 7.21 -26.53 2.33
C HIS A 90 7.70 -26.04 0.96
N ALA A 91 9.02 -25.91 0.82
CA ALA A 91 9.71 -25.65 -0.44
C ALA A 91 10.94 -26.54 -0.55
N ASP A 92 11.15 -27.18 -1.69
CA ASP A 92 12.40 -27.85 -2.04
C ASP A 92 13.45 -26.83 -2.47
N TYR A 93 13.01 -25.76 -3.14
CA TYR A 93 13.84 -24.62 -3.55
C TYR A 93 13.16 -23.31 -3.16
N LEU A 94 13.91 -22.41 -2.53
CA LEU A 94 13.44 -21.10 -2.11
C LEU A 94 14.29 -20.00 -2.77
N ILE A 95 13.64 -19.12 -3.53
CA ILE A 95 14.20 -17.88 -4.06
C ILE A 95 13.60 -16.73 -3.24
N MET A 96 14.43 -16.08 -2.42
CA MET A 96 13.96 -15.16 -1.39
C MET A 96 14.62 -13.79 -1.52
N GLU A 97 13.85 -12.72 -1.25
CA GLU A 97 14.38 -11.38 -1.06
C GLU A 97 15.39 -11.35 0.10
N SER A 98 16.28 -10.35 0.10
CA SER A 98 17.25 -10.14 1.18
C SER A 98 17.49 -8.66 1.49
N THR A 99 16.50 -7.81 1.30
CA THR A 99 16.58 -6.36 1.49
C THR A 99 17.08 -5.97 2.88
N TYR A 100 16.64 -6.69 3.90
CA TYR A 100 17.10 -6.56 5.29
C TYR A 100 17.84 -7.82 5.79
N GLY A 101 18.47 -8.57 4.89
CA GLY A 101 19.14 -9.82 5.24
C GLY A 101 20.35 -9.67 6.16
N ASP A 102 20.93 -8.47 6.25
CA ASP A 102 22.10 -8.11 7.05
C ASP A 102 21.79 -7.35 8.35
N ARG A 103 20.53 -6.99 8.60
CA ARG A 103 20.14 -6.16 9.75
C ARG A 103 18.69 -6.38 10.19
N SER A 104 18.41 -6.01 11.44
CA SER A 104 17.05 -5.96 11.99
C SER A 104 16.51 -4.53 11.96
N HIS A 105 15.19 -4.39 11.82
CA HIS A 105 14.49 -3.11 11.95
C HIS A 105 14.51 -2.52 13.39
N GLY A 106 14.92 -3.29 14.38
CA GLY A 106 14.80 -2.91 15.78
C GLY A 106 13.36 -3.06 16.33
N PRO A 107 13.09 -2.54 17.54
CA PRO A 107 11.75 -2.55 18.09
C PRO A 107 10.81 -1.68 17.28
N LYS A 108 9.54 -2.10 17.17
CA LYS A 108 8.51 -1.35 16.44
C LYS A 108 8.27 0.01 17.13
N PRO A 109 8.42 1.14 16.42
CA PRO A 109 8.11 2.46 16.99
C PRO A 109 6.63 2.62 17.29
N ASP A 110 6.30 3.54 18.23
CA ASP A 110 4.92 4.01 18.40
C ASP A 110 4.57 5.02 17.30
N TYR A 111 4.30 4.50 16.09
CA TYR A 111 3.95 5.34 14.94
C TYR A 111 2.78 6.30 15.21
N LEU A 112 1.80 5.86 16.00
CA LEU A 112 0.62 6.66 16.32
C LEU A 112 0.96 7.82 17.26
N GLY A 113 1.76 7.56 18.29
CA GLY A 113 2.26 8.58 19.23
C GLY A 113 3.17 9.57 18.52
N GLU A 114 4.19 9.07 17.81
CA GLU A 114 5.15 9.93 17.09
C GLU A 114 4.46 10.82 16.04
N LEU A 115 3.53 10.27 15.27
CA LEU A 115 2.75 11.07 14.30
C LEU A 115 1.89 12.12 15.01
N THR A 116 1.27 11.78 16.15
CA THR A 116 0.51 12.73 16.96
C THR A 116 1.36 13.89 17.43
N ASP A 117 2.57 13.62 17.95
CA ASP A 117 3.51 14.64 18.44
C ASP A 117 3.97 15.59 17.30
N VAL A 118 4.25 15.03 16.13
CA VAL A 118 4.59 15.83 14.94
C VAL A 118 3.43 16.74 14.54
N LEU A 119 2.20 16.21 14.49
CA LEU A 119 1.00 16.97 14.17
C LEU A 119 0.78 18.10 15.18
N GLN A 120 0.78 17.79 16.47
CA GLN A 120 0.57 18.75 17.55
C GLN A 120 1.58 19.90 17.48
N SER A 121 2.88 19.53 17.49
CA SER A 121 3.97 20.53 17.53
C SER A 121 4.02 21.41 16.30
N THR A 122 3.62 20.89 15.13
CA THR A 122 3.59 21.64 13.87
C THR A 122 2.39 22.57 13.81
N PHE A 123 1.20 22.08 14.18
CA PHE A 123 -0.01 22.91 14.18
C PHE A 123 0.01 24.01 15.22
N ASP A 124 0.60 23.78 16.39
CA ASP A 124 0.79 24.81 17.43
C ASP A 124 1.66 25.99 16.94
N LYS A 125 2.52 25.73 15.95
CA LYS A 125 3.33 26.76 15.27
C LYS A 125 2.62 27.35 14.05
N GLY A 126 1.41 26.89 13.71
CA GLY A 126 0.66 27.33 12.52
C GLY A 126 1.19 26.73 11.20
N GLY A 127 2.02 25.69 11.26
CA GLY A 127 2.61 25.05 10.10
C GLY A 127 1.78 23.91 9.50
N ASN A 128 2.19 23.43 8.32
CA ASN A 128 1.61 22.25 7.67
C ASN A 128 2.52 21.04 7.84
N VAL A 129 1.92 19.84 7.89
CA VAL A 129 2.67 18.57 7.86
C VAL A 129 2.59 18.02 6.44
N VAL A 130 3.72 17.98 5.74
CA VAL A 130 3.83 17.49 4.36
C VAL A 130 4.49 16.12 4.37
N ILE A 131 3.79 15.10 3.89
CA ILE A 131 4.23 13.71 3.93
C ILE A 131 4.43 13.18 2.52
N PRO A 132 5.69 12.98 2.08
CA PRO A 132 5.98 12.24 0.86
C PRO A 132 5.51 10.78 1.02
N SER A 133 4.73 10.28 0.07
CA SER A 133 4.18 8.93 0.20
C SER A 133 4.04 8.23 -1.15
N PHE A 134 4.28 6.91 -1.16
CA PHE A 134 3.89 6.09 -2.28
C PHE A 134 2.36 6.02 -2.38
N ALA A 135 1.85 6.01 -3.60
CA ALA A 135 0.41 6.01 -3.86
C ALA A 135 -0.28 4.73 -3.39
N VAL A 136 0.45 3.60 -3.33
CA VAL A 136 -0.04 2.29 -2.91
C VAL A 136 0.63 1.88 -1.60
N GLY A 137 -0.15 1.38 -0.66
CA GLY A 137 0.29 0.88 0.65
C GLY A 137 0.50 1.99 1.67
N ARG A 138 1.59 2.74 1.59
CA ARG A 138 1.96 3.76 2.59
C ARG A 138 0.90 4.87 2.76
N THR A 139 0.29 5.33 1.68
CA THR A 139 -0.79 6.33 1.79
C THR A 139 -1.98 5.78 2.58
N GLN A 140 -2.40 4.55 2.33
CA GLN A 140 -3.53 3.93 3.01
C GLN A 140 -3.23 3.69 4.49
N GLU A 141 -2.02 3.27 4.83
CA GLU A 141 -1.56 3.13 6.21
C GLU A 141 -1.59 4.47 6.97
N LEU A 142 -1.11 5.56 6.33
CA LEU A 142 -1.19 6.91 6.90
C LEU A 142 -2.65 7.37 7.11
N LEU A 143 -3.54 7.08 6.18
CA LEU A 143 -4.97 7.40 6.33
C LEU A 143 -5.59 6.63 7.51
N TYR A 144 -5.20 5.37 7.70
CA TYR A 144 -5.64 4.56 8.84
C TYR A 144 -5.22 5.20 10.18
N PHE A 145 -3.95 5.58 10.32
CA PHE A 145 -3.45 6.26 11.52
C PHE A 145 -4.11 7.63 11.74
N LEU A 146 -4.24 8.45 10.71
CA LEU A 146 -4.87 9.77 10.80
C LEU A 146 -6.35 9.67 11.21
N ARG A 147 -7.07 8.66 10.68
CA ARG A 147 -8.43 8.36 11.13
C ARG A 147 -8.46 8.07 12.63
N GLN A 148 -7.55 7.24 13.11
CA GLN A 148 -7.48 6.88 14.53
C GLN A 148 -7.13 8.09 15.40
N ILE A 149 -6.13 8.89 15.04
CA ILE A 149 -5.74 10.12 15.72
C ILE A 149 -6.95 11.08 15.87
N LYS A 150 -7.70 11.25 14.79
CA LYS A 150 -8.89 12.12 14.79
C LYS A 150 -10.03 11.53 15.63
N ALA A 151 -10.30 10.24 15.52
CA ALA A 151 -11.37 9.56 16.25
C ALA A 151 -11.12 9.57 17.77
N GLU A 152 -9.86 9.48 18.19
CA GLU A 152 -9.44 9.51 19.60
C GLU A 152 -9.20 10.94 20.12
N GLY A 153 -9.27 11.96 19.26
CA GLY A 153 -9.04 13.35 19.63
C GLY A 153 -7.62 13.62 20.17
N ARG A 154 -6.61 12.91 19.65
CA ARG A 154 -5.23 12.97 20.17
C ARG A 154 -4.57 14.34 19.97
N VAL A 155 -4.92 15.07 18.90
CA VAL A 155 -4.41 16.43 18.65
C VAL A 155 -5.34 17.45 19.29
N THR A 156 -4.85 18.15 20.32
CA THR A 156 -5.64 19.09 21.10
C THR A 156 -5.63 20.49 20.47
N GLY A 157 -6.76 21.19 20.54
CA GLY A 157 -6.90 22.54 19.95
C GLY A 157 -7.03 22.58 18.42
N HIS A 158 -6.71 21.49 17.73
CA HIS A 158 -6.70 21.39 16.26
C HIS A 158 -7.51 20.17 15.75
N GLY A 159 -8.46 19.65 16.50
CA GLY A 159 -9.17 18.39 16.19
C GLY A 159 -9.83 18.29 14.81
N ASN A 160 -10.15 19.41 14.19
CA ASN A 160 -10.77 19.49 12.85
C ASN A 160 -9.77 19.74 11.71
N PHE A 161 -8.47 19.51 11.93
CA PHE A 161 -7.47 19.75 10.89
C PHE A 161 -7.82 18.99 9.59
N PRO A 162 -7.68 19.64 8.41
CA PRO A 162 -7.89 18.97 7.14
C PRO A 162 -6.71 18.08 6.76
N VAL A 163 -7.02 17.00 6.05
CA VAL A 163 -6.03 16.06 5.47
C VAL A 163 -6.27 16.01 3.98
N TYR A 164 -5.26 16.30 3.20
CA TYR A 164 -5.32 16.25 1.74
C TYR A 164 -4.50 15.06 1.23
N VAL A 165 -5.12 14.22 0.39
CA VAL A 165 -4.40 13.26 -0.47
C VAL A 165 -4.31 13.88 -1.86
N ASP A 166 -3.15 14.41 -2.18
CA ASP A 166 -2.89 15.06 -3.46
C ASP A 166 -2.15 14.13 -4.41
N SER A 167 -2.86 13.08 -4.84
CA SER A 167 -2.37 12.09 -5.80
C SER A 167 -3.56 11.34 -6.43
N PRO A 168 -3.83 11.52 -7.74
CA PRO A 168 -4.87 10.77 -8.44
C PRO A 168 -4.67 9.25 -8.38
N LEU A 169 -3.42 8.80 -8.41
CA LEU A 169 -3.12 7.36 -8.29
C LEU A 169 -3.42 6.83 -6.88
N ALA A 170 -3.10 7.60 -5.82
CA ALA A 170 -3.43 7.22 -4.45
C ALA A 170 -4.94 7.14 -4.22
N SER A 171 -5.72 8.03 -4.84
CA SER A 171 -7.19 8.00 -4.82
C SER A 171 -7.71 6.68 -5.40
N LYS A 172 -7.26 6.32 -6.61
CA LYS A 172 -7.62 5.05 -7.26
C LYS A 172 -7.22 3.84 -6.44
N SER A 173 -6.00 3.83 -5.91
CA SER A 173 -5.51 2.75 -5.05
C SER A 173 -6.36 2.59 -3.79
N THR A 174 -6.75 3.70 -3.14
CA THR A 174 -7.62 3.68 -1.95
C THR A 174 -8.99 3.08 -2.26
N THR A 175 -9.52 3.30 -3.46
CA THR A 175 -10.76 2.66 -3.92
C THR A 175 -10.60 1.15 -4.03
N ILE A 176 -9.49 0.68 -4.62
CA ILE A 176 -9.17 -0.76 -4.73
C ILE A 176 -9.04 -1.40 -3.34
N PHE A 177 -8.36 -0.75 -2.40
CA PHE A 177 -8.28 -1.22 -1.01
C PHE A 177 -9.67 -1.40 -0.39
N ARG A 178 -10.55 -0.43 -0.60
CA ARG A 178 -11.94 -0.47 -0.08
C ARG A 178 -12.77 -1.59 -0.71
N GLU A 179 -12.53 -1.94 -1.96
CA GLU A 179 -13.28 -2.98 -2.68
C GLU A 179 -12.81 -4.40 -2.34
N ASN A 180 -11.56 -4.56 -1.88
CA ASN A 180 -10.94 -5.86 -1.60
C ASN A 180 -10.70 -6.10 -0.10
N PHE A 181 -11.46 -5.46 0.78
CA PHE A 181 -11.26 -5.54 2.23
C PHE A 181 -11.41 -6.95 2.81
N SER A 182 -12.34 -7.74 2.27
CA SER A 182 -12.68 -9.06 2.82
C SER A 182 -11.52 -10.07 2.77
N GLU A 183 -10.67 -9.96 1.76
CA GLU A 183 -9.55 -10.86 1.56
C GLU A 183 -8.26 -10.38 2.21
N CYS A 184 -8.05 -9.06 2.26
CA CYS A 184 -6.75 -8.48 2.54
C CYS A 184 -6.66 -7.75 3.88
N TYR A 185 -7.79 -7.29 4.49
CA TYR A 185 -7.73 -6.55 5.74
C TYR A 185 -7.48 -7.47 6.95
N ASP A 186 -6.77 -6.91 7.94
CA ASP A 186 -6.60 -7.53 9.24
C ASP A 186 -7.93 -7.56 10.05
N GLU A 187 -7.92 -8.22 11.20
CA GLU A 187 -9.13 -8.38 12.03
C GLU A 187 -9.65 -7.03 12.55
N GLU A 188 -8.75 -6.08 12.86
CA GLU A 188 -9.13 -4.76 13.39
C GLU A 188 -9.82 -3.92 12.30
N ALA A 189 -9.25 -3.86 11.11
CA ALA A 189 -9.83 -3.15 9.99
C ALA A 189 -11.16 -3.79 9.53
N LEU A 190 -11.26 -5.12 9.55
CA LEU A 190 -12.51 -5.84 9.28
C LEU A 190 -13.59 -5.52 10.31
N ALA A 191 -13.25 -5.46 11.59
CA ALA A 191 -14.20 -5.08 12.63
C ALA A 191 -14.75 -3.65 12.44
N LEU A 192 -13.93 -2.71 11.95
CA LEU A 192 -14.39 -1.36 11.57
C LEU A 192 -15.41 -1.43 10.42
N VAL A 193 -15.12 -2.19 9.38
CA VAL A 193 -16.03 -2.36 8.23
C VAL A 193 -17.36 -2.99 8.66
N GLN A 194 -17.32 -4.02 9.49
CA GLN A 194 -18.51 -4.69 10.04
C GLN A 194 -19.35 -3.74 10.91
N ALA A 195 -18.71 -2.79 11.59
CA ALA A 195 -19.38 -1.73 12.34
C ALA A 195 -19.91 -0.57 11.46
N GLY A 196 -19.89 -0.73 10.13
CA GLY A 196 -20.31 0.29 9.17
C GLY A 196 -19.37 1.49 9.05
N ARG A 197 -18.13 1.37 9.52
CA ARG A 197 -17.10 2.41 9.46
C ARG A 197 -16.08 2.09 8.37
N ASN A 198 -15.70 3.10 7.59
CA ASN A 198 -14.65 2.95 6.60
C ASN A 198 -13.27 3.21 7.26
N PRO A 199 -12.32 2.26 7.25
CA PRO A 199 -11.00 2.42 7.85
C PRO A 199 -10.15 3.54 7.23
N LEU A 200 -10.44 3.91 5.98
CA LEU A 200 -9.68 4.88 5.19
C LEU A 200 -10.43 6.20 4.96
N GLN A 201 -11.55 6.41 5.66
CA GLN A 201 -12.36 7.63 5.52
C GLN A 201 -12.69 8.24 6.88
N PHE A 202 -12.61 9.56 6.96
CA PHE A 202 -12.90 10.32 8.18
C PHE A 202 -13.27 11.78 7.84
N PRO A 203 -13.93 12.52 8.73
CA PRO A 203 -14.24 13.92 8.53
C PRO A 203 -12.99 14.79 8.31
N GLY A 204 -13.00 15.63 7.31
CA GLY A 204 -11.86 16.49 6.93
C GLY A 204 -10.84 15.83 6.03
N LEU A 205 -11.07 14.60 5.54
CA LEU A 205 -10.30 14.02 4.44
C LEU A 205 -10.77 14.59 3.10
N HIS A 206 -9.83 15.12 2.34
CA HIS A 206 -10.03 15.68 1.00
C HIS A 206 -9.13 14.97 0.00
N ILE A 207 -9.67 14.64 -1.15
CA ILE A 207 -8.94 14.07 -2.27
C ILE A 207 -8.79 15.15 -3.34
N SER A 208 -7.58 15.37 -3.82
CA SER A 208 -7.28 16.32 -4.88
C SER A 208 -6.89 15.57 -6.15
N GLU A 209 -7.70 15.71 -7.19
CA GLU A 209 -7.50 15.05 -8.46
C GLU A 209 -6.95 15.99 -9.54
N THR A 210 -7.40 17.24 -9.55
CA THR A 210 -7.00 18.24 -10.54
C THR A 210 -5.76 19.03 -10.12
N LYS A 211 -5.15 19.72 -11.09
CA LYS A 211 -4.02 20.59 -10.83
C LYS A 211 -4.44 21.85 -10.05
N GLU A 212 -5.63 22.35 -10.34
CA GLU A 212 -6.21 23.54 -9.71
C GLU A 212 -6.48 23.28 -8.23
N GLU A 213 -7.05 22.13 -7.89
CA GLU A 213 -7.24 21.69 -6.50
C GLU A 213 -5.90 21.57 -5.76
N SER A 214 -4.90 20.95 -6.39
CA SER A 214 -3.56 20.80 -5.83
C SER A 214 -2.91 22.16 -5.53
N MET A 215 -3.06 23.11 -6.42
CA MET A 215 -2.52 24.47 -6.23
C MET A 215 -3.23 25.21 -5.09
N ALA A 216 -4.54 25.04 -4.95
CA ALA A 216 -5.36 25.68 -3.91
C ALA A 216 -4.93 25.27 -2.50
N ILE A 217 -4.45 24.03 -2.30
CA ILE A 217 -3.99 23.53 -1.01
C ILE A 217 -2.91 24.43 -0.40
N ASN A 218 -1.94 24.88 -1.22
CA ASN A 218 -0.83 25.71 -0.75
C ASN A 218 -1.23 27.16 -0.44
N GLY A 219 -2.36 27.64 -0.98
CA GLY A 219 -2.88 28.98 -0.73
C GLY A 219 -3.75 29.08 0.54
N ASP A 220 -4.18 27.99 1.11
CA ASP A 220 -5.01 27.96 2.31
C ASP A 220 -4.14 28.10 3.57
N PRO A 221 -4.35 29.11 4.44
CA PRO A 221 -3.53 29.35 5.64
C PRO A 221 -3.83 28.38 6.82
N VAL A 222 -4.89 27.58 6.73
CA VAL A 222 -5.25 26.65 7.82
C VAL A 222 -4.22 25.53 7.92
N PRO A 223 -3.65 25.26 9.12
CA PRO A 223 -2.76 24.12 9.35
C PRO A 223 -3.39 22.80 8.92
N LYS A 224 -2.66 22.01 8.14
CA LYS A 224 -3.18 20.80 7.50
C LYS A 224 -2.12 19.73 7.31
N VAL A 225 -2.59 18.50 7.03
CA VAL A 225 -1.75 17.41 6.52
C VAL A 225 -1.87 17.34 5.01
N ILE A 226 -0.74 17.20 4.31
CA ILE A 226 -0.67 17.02 2.86
C ILE A 226 0.08 15.73 2.58
N ILE A 227 -0.58 14.73 2.05
CA ILE A 227 0.01 13.45 1.62
C ILE A 227 0.09 13.48 0.10
N SER A 228 1.30 13.37 -0.46
CA SER A 228 1.48 13.49 -1.90
C SER A 228 2.60 12.58 -2.43
N ALA A 229 2.44 12.07 -3.65
CA ALA A 229 3.45 11.28 -4.36
C ALA A 229 4.42 12.23 -5.14
N ALA A 230 5.67 11.85 -5.40
CA ALA A 230 6.29 10.55 -5.15
C ALA A 230 6.93 10.48 -3.74
N GLY A 231 7.01 9.26 -3.19
CA GLY A 231 7.57 9.03 -1.85
C GLY A 231 9.05 9.41 -1.70
N MET A 232 9.82 9.40 -2.79
CA MET A 232 11.24 9.77 -2.82
C MET A 232 11.49 11.26 -3.08
N CYS A 233 10.45 12.08 -3.24
CA CYS A 233 10.53 13.52 -3.53
C CYS A 233 11.23 13.90 -4.85
N ASP A 234 11.54 12.96 -5.72
CA ASP A 234 12.23 13.15 -6.99
C ASP A 234 11.29 13.62 -8.12
N ALA A 235 10.01 13.30 -8.01
CA ALA A 235 8.98 13.59 -8.99
C ALA A 235 7.63 13.90 -8.33
N GLY A 236 6.61 14.24 -9.12
CA GLY A 236 5.23 14.39 -8.68
C GLY A 236 4.90 15.71 -7.99
N ARG A 237 3.68 15.78 -7.49
CA ARG A 237 3.11 16.99 -6.87
C ARG A 237 3.78 17.35 -5.54
N ILE A 238 4.35 16.38 -4.84
CA ILE A 238 5.09 16.58 -3.59
C ILE A 238 6.17 17.66 -3.70
N ARG A 239 6.85 17.74 -4.85
CA ARG A 239 7.88 18.78 -5.09
C ARG A 239 7.34 20.19 -4.98
N HIS A 240 6.10 20.41 -5.42
CA HIS A 240 5.45 21.71 -5.30
C HIS A 240 5.09 22.01 -3.84
N HIS A 241 4.53 21.04 -3.13
CA HIS A 241 4.20 21.21 -1.71
C HIS A 241 5.44 21.50 -0.87
N LEU A 242 6.55 20.78 -1.08
CA LEU A 242 7.81 21.06 -0.39
C LEU A 242 8.31 22.48 -0.67
N LYS A 243 8.25 22.95 -1.93
CA LYS A 243 8.67 24.31 -2.27
C LYS A 243 7.90 25.42 -1.53
N TYR A 244 6.61 25.19 -1.22
CA TYR A 244 5.76 26.18 -0.56
C TYR A 244 5.76 26.07 0.96
N ASN A 245 6.22 24.95 1.53
CA ASN A 245 6.12 24.65 2.96
C ASN A 245 7.49 24.54 3.65
N LEU A 246 8.60 24.59 2.92
CA LEU A 246 9.97 24.68 3.43
C LEU A 246 10.51 26.10 3.23
#